data_b9f4ba3c3d93376ff7f16a03970db5ed
#
_entry.id   b9f4ba3c3d93376ff7f16a03970db5ed
#
_cell.length_a   1.000
_cell.length_b   1.000
_cell.length_c   1.000
_cell.angle_alpha   90.00
_cell.angle_beta   90.00
_cell.angle_gamma   90.00
#
_symmetry.space_group_name_H-M   'P 1'
#
loop_
_entity.id
_entity.type
_entity.pdbx_description
1 polymer ?
#
loop_
_entity_poly.entity_id
_entity_poly.type
_entity_poly.pdbx_seq_one_letter_code
_entity_poly.pdbx_strand_id
1 'polypeptide(L)'
;NCIKVMFGKKGEIESYGMSYGTMVSVRNIFKNTPARLSFQRRPATESAKIVDVIVSHAISNNNIGFKLISDGKTILNIPVSDSTSDRLYDILGGQASQLIELNSPSQDSSVPGTESWSGWISTPDITRGKGDEVYVLINDRPVASGPFHQAIRRGYKTRLMQGRHPIAVLSLKIAASEVDVNVHPTKREVRLKHSWRVLERLERAIAFTLENVATEPE
;
A
#
# COMPACT_ATOMS: atom_id res chain seq x y z
N ASN A 1 -24.76 16.05 -5.02
CA ASN A 1 -25.44 15.28 -6.07
C ASN A 1 -25.16 13.78 -5.89
N CYS A 2 -26.17 12.94 -6.21
CA CYS A 2 -26.07 11.48 -6.18
C CYS A 2 -26.46 10.92 -7.56
N ILE A 3 -25.81 9.86 -7.97
CA ILE A 3 -26.19 9.09 -9.16
C ILE A 3 -26.22 7.60 -8.81
N LYS A 4 -27.30 6.93 -9.20
CA LYS A 4 -27.43 5.48 -9.04
C LYS A 4 -27.11 4.80 -10.36
N VAL A 5 -26.24 3.78 -10.29
CA VAL A 5 -25.92 2.94 -11.45
C VAL A 5 -26.40 1.53 -11.16
N MET A 6 -27.25 0.98 -12.02
CA MET A 6 -27.76 -0.38 -11.91
C MET A 6 -27.56 -1.12 -13.24
N PHE A 7 -26.93 -2.30 -13.18
CA PHE A 7 -26.68 -3.15 -14.36
C PHE A 7 -25.97 -2.38 -15.51
N GLY A 8 -25.07 -1.47 -15.16
CA GLY A 8 -24.36 -0.64 -16.13
C GLY A 8 -25.13 0.55 -16.71
N LYS A 9 -26.40 0.72 -16.35
CA LYS A 9 -27.21 1.86 -16.76
C LYS A 9 -27.16 2.95 -15.70
N LYS A 10 -26.86 4.18 -16.13
CA LYS A 10 -26.88 5.38 -15.29
C LYS A 10 -28.33 5.81 -15.09
N GLY A 11 -28.71 6.10 -13.85
CA GLY A 11 -29.95 6.79 -13.52
C GLY A 11 -29.82 8.31 -13.64
N GLU A 12 -30.85 9.02 -13.24
CA GLU A 12 -30.85 10.48 -13.17
C GLU A 12 -29.97 10.98 -12.03
N ILE A 13 -29.47 12.21 -12.17
CA ILE A 13 -28.68 12.88 -11.11
C ILE A 13 -29.70 13.52 -10.15
N GLU A 14 -29.67 13.08 -8.90
CA GLU A 14 -30.52 13.59 -7.84
C GLU A 14 -29.75 14.50 -6.88
N SER A 15 -30.41 15.43 -6.25
CA SER A 15 -29.86 16.21 -5.16
C SER A 15 -29.67 15.32 -3.92
N TYR A 16 -28.49 15.37 -3.31
CA TYR A 16 -28.19 14.59 -2.12
C TYR A 16 -27.43 15.44 -1.11
N GLY A 17 -27.96 15.50 0.11
CA GLY A 17 -27.35 16.24 1.22
C GLY A 17 -26.27 15.38 1.89
N MET A 18 -25.04 15.85 1.85
CA MET A 18 -23.90 15.27 2.60
C MET A 18 -22.85 16.34 2.86
N SER A 19 -22.00 16.11 3.86
CA SER A 19 -20.81 16.93 4.09
C SER A 19 -19.86 16.84 2.89
N TYR A 20 -18.91 17.78 2.84
CA TYR A 20 -17.89 17.77 1.78
C TYR A 20 -17.17 16.41 1.70
N GLY A 21 -17.12 15.86 0.51
CA GLY A 21 -16.49 14.56 0.28
C GLY A 21 -17.17 13.75 -0.81
N THR A 22 -16.82 12.47 -0.90
CA THR A 22 -17.38 11.51 -1.86
C THR A 22 -17.79 10.24 -1.11
N MET A 23 -19.01 9.77 -1.37
CA MET A 23 -19.51 8.51 -0.86
C MET A 23 -19.80 7.55 -2.02
N VAL A 24 -19.21 6.36 -1.98
CA VAL A 24 -19.46 5.27 -2.94
C VAL A 24 -20.11 4.11 -2.20
N SER A 25 -21.32 3.71 -2.61
CA SER A 25 -22.01 2.55 -2.06
C SER A 25 -22.12 1.46 -3.11
N VAL A 26 -21.61 0.28 -2.82
CA VAL A 26 -21.66 -0.90 -3.70
C VAL A 26 -22.51 -1.96 -3.02
N ARG A 27 -23.55 -2.44 -3.69
CA ARG A 27 -24.46 -3.46 -3.15
C ARG A 27 -24.69 -4.57 -4.16
N ASN A 28 -24.89 -5.81 -3.67
CA ASN A 28 -25.24 -6.96 -4.49
C ASN A 28 -24.30 -7.14 -5.69
N ILE A 29 -22.98 -7.02 -5.45
CA ILE A 29 -21.95 -7.20 -6.49
C ILE A 29 -22.13 -8.59 -7.15
N PHE A 30 -22.04 -8.64 -8.49
CA PHE A 30 -22.21 -9.85 -9.30
C PHE A 30 -23.61 -10.50 -9.26
N LYS A 31 -24.65 -9.83 -8.74
CA LYS A 31 -26.01 -10.37 -8.73
C LYS A 31 -26.50 -10.83 -10.12
N ASN A 32 -26.06 -10.11 -11.17
CA ASN A 32 -26.39 -10.39 -12.57
C ASN A 32 -25.35 -11.25 -13.30
N THR A 33 -24.34 -11.76 -12.60
CA THR A 33 -23.28 -12.61 -13.15
C THR A 33 -23.01 -13.79 -12.22
N PRO A 34 -23.91 -14.81 -12.20
CA PRO A 34 -23.84 -15.91 -11.25
C PRO A 34 -22.51 -16.66 -11.28
N ALA A 35 -21.92 -16.83 -12.46
CA ALA A 35 -20.61 -17.43 -12.60
C ALA A 35 -19.52 -16.69 -11.81
N ARG A 36 -19.53 -15.35 -11.82
CA ARG A 36 -18.57 -14.57 -11.01
C ARG A 36 -18.88 -14.64 -9.52
N LEU A 37 -20.17 -14.69 -9.16
CA LEU A 37 -20.60 -14.82 -7.78
C LEU A 37 -20.08 -16.14 -7.17
N SER A 38 -20.12 -17.25 -7.91
CA SER A 38 -19.64 -18.57 -7.45
C SER A 38 -18.13 -18.64 -7.22
N PHE A 39 -17.35 -17.73 -7.85
CA PHE A 39 -15.90 -17.63 -7.65
C PHE A 39 -15.48 -16.71 -6.50
N GLN A 40 -16.44 -16.06 -5.82
CA GLN A 40 -16.10 -15.26 -4.65
C GLN A 40 -15.57 -16.13 -3.53
N ARG A 41 -14.57 -15.61 -2.85
CA ARG A 41 -14.03 -16.22 -1.64
C ARG A 41 -14.97 -15.97 -0.45
N ARG A 42 -14.62 -16.51 0.71
CA ARG A 42 -15.36 -16.24 1.95
C ARG A 42 -15.45 -14.74 2.21
N PRO A 43 -16.58 -14.21 2.69
CA PRO A 43 -16.79 -12.76 2.91
C PRO A 43 -15.66 -12.09 3.68
N ALA A 44 -15.14 -12.73 4.73
CA ALA A 44 -14.00 -12.21 5.50
C ALA A 44 -12.73 -12.02 4.65
N THR A 45 -12.48 -12.93 3.70
CA THR A 45 -11.31 -12.82 2.80
C THR A 45 -11.48 -11.67 1.80
N GLU A 46 -12.68 -11.48 1.27
CA GLU A 46 -12.96 -10.37 0.35
C GLU A 46 -12.93 -9.02 1.10
N SER A 47 -13.49 -8.97 2.32
CA SER A 47 -13.41 -7.78 3.18
C SER A 47 -11.97 -7.38 3.50
N ALA A 48 -11.10 -8.33 3.83
CA ALA A 48 -9.69 -8.06 4.09
C ALA A 48 -8.99 -7.41 2.87
N LYS A 49 -9.29 -7.88 1.65
CA LYS A 49 -8.75 -7.27 0.43
C LYS A 49 -9.29 -5.86 0.18
N ILE A 50 -10.55 -5.60 0.51
CA ILE A 50 -11.13 -4.26 0.40
C ILE A 50 -10.42 -3.32 1.37
N VAL A 51 -10.20 -3.75 2.62
CA VAL A 51 -9.43 -2.99 3.62
C VAL A 51 -8.03 -2.69 3.09
N ASP A 52 -7.30 -3.68 2.57
CA ASP A 52 -5.95 -3.51 2.01
C ASP A 52 -5.91 -2.45 0.88
N VAL A 53 -6.91 -2.44 0.01
CA VAL A 53 -7.01 -1.42 -1.04
C VAL A 53 -7.20 -0.02 -0.44
N ILE A 54 -8.13 0.13 0.52
CA ILE A 54 -8.41 1.42 1.15
C ILE A 54 -7.19 1.91 1.93
N VAL A 55 -6.55 1.06 2.71
CA VAL A 55 -5.33 1.37 3.47
C VAL A 55 -4.21 1.81 2.54
N SER A 56 -3.98 1.09 1.44
CA SER A 56 -2.96 1.46 0.44
C SER A 56 -3.20 2.86 -0.14
N HIS A 57 -4.47 3.21 -0.41
CA HIS A 57 -4.82 4.56 -0.88
C HIS A 57 -4.74 5.62 0.22
N ALA A 58 -5.06 5.27 1.46
CA ALA A 58 -4.94 6.18 2.60
C ALA A 58 -3.47 6.56 2.87
N ILE A 59 -2.55 5.61 2.73
CA ILE A 59 -1.10 5.86 2.85
C ILE A 59 -0.60 6.85 1.80
N SER A 60 -1.13 6.78 0.57
CA SER A 60 -0.70 7.67 -0.51
C SER A 60 -1.40 9.03 -0.53
N ASN A 61 -2.42 9.25 0.31
CA ASN A 61 -3.23 10.46 0.29
C ASN A 61 -3.53 10.95 1.72
N ASN A 62 -2.54 11.52 2.38
CA ASN A 62 -2.66 11.95 3.78
C ASN A 62 -3.73 13.04 3.98
N ASN A 63 -3.93 13.91 3.00
CA ASN A 63 -4.91 14.99 3.01
C ASN A 63 -6.36 14.54 2.78
N ILE A 64 -6.61 13.24 2.68
CA ILE A 64 -7.95 12.67 2.49
C ILE A 64 -8.26 11.72 3.66
N GLY A 65 -9.41 11.91 4.31
CA GLY A 65 -9.95 10.95 5.28
C GLY A 65 -10.65 9.80 4.57
N PHE A 66 -10.49 8.58 5.08
CA PHE A 66 -11.09 7.36 4.53
C PHE A 66 -11.96 6.67 5.57
N LYS A 67 -13.19 6.35 5.20
CA LYS A 67 -14.10 5.57 6.04
C LYS A 67 -14.68 4.40 5.25
N LEU A 68 -14.55 3.20 5.78
CA LEU A 68 -15.13 1.99 5.20
C LEU A 68 -16.22 1.45 6.13
N ILE A 69 -17.40 1.27 5.56
CA ILE A 69 -18.54 0.65 6.23
C ILE A 69 -18.91 -0.63 5.46
N SER A 70 -19.01 -1.75 6.14
CA SER A 70 -19.47 -3.02 5.59
C SER A 70 -20.62 -3.55 6.44
N ASP A 71 -21.74 -3.86 5.78
CA ASP A 71 -22.96 -4.38 6.43
C ASP A 71 -23.39 -3.56 7.66
N GLY A 72 -23.34 -2.22 7.52
CA GLY A 72 -23.74 -1.27 8.56
C GLY A 72 -22.70 -1.06 9.67
N LYS A 73 -21.58 -1.79 9.68
CA LYS A 73 -20.50 -1.64 10.66
C LYS A 73 -19.34 -0.85 10.09
N THR A 74 -18.82 0.10 10.85
CA THR A 74 -17.59 0.80 10.50
C THR A 74 -16.40 -0.17 10.68
N ILE A 75 -15.74 -0.50 9.58
CA ILE A 75 -14.56 -1.38 9.55
C ILE A 75 -13.29 -0.56 9.64
N LEU A 76 -13.27 0.63 9.03
CA LEU A 76 -12.10 1.49 8.97
C LEU A 76 -12.56 2.94 9.08
N ASN A 77 -11.83 3.74 9.86
CA ASN A 77 -12.03 5.18 9.94
C ASN A 77 -10.66 5.85 10.14
N ILE A 78 -10.10 6.35 9.04
CA ILE A 78 -8.80 7.00 8.99
C ILE A 78 -9.05 8.49 8.75
N PRO A 79 -8.72 9.38 9.71
CA PRO A 79 -8.91 10.81 9.56
C PRO A 79 -7.93 11.40 8.52
N VAL A 80 -8.05 12.68 8.22
CA VAL A 80 -7.02 13.45 7.54
C VAL A 80 -5.80 13.54 8.46
N SER A 81 -4.60 13.42 7.90
CA SER A 81 -3.34 13.49 8.64
C SER A 81 -2.41 14.50 8.00
N ASP A 82 -1.61 15.20 8.83
CA ASP A 82 -0.70 16.24 8.36
C ASP A 82 0.59 15.66 7.77
N SER A 83 0.95 14.44 8.20
CA SER A 83 2.16 13.75 7.75
C SER A 83 1.91 12.28 7.43
N THR A 84 2.86 11.66 6.73
CA THR A 84 2.81 10.21 6.51
C THR A 84 3.04 9.43 7.82
N SER A 85 3.86 9.94 8.73
CA SER A 85 4.07 9.32 10.05
C SER A 85 2.77 9.28 10.86
N ASP A 86 2.00 10.38 10.90
CA ASP A 86 0.70 10.41 11.58
C ASP A 86 -0.28 9.45 10.92
N ARG A 87 -0.28 9.40 9.58
CA ARG A 87 -1.07 8.44 8.82
C ARG A 87 -0.73 6.99 9.17
N LEU A 88 0.55 6.66 9.33
CA LEU A 88 0.97 5.32 9.73
C LEU A 88 0.52 5.01 11.15
N TYR A 89 0.54 6.00 12.06
CA TYR A 89 0.01 5.84 13.41
C TYR A 89 -1.51 5.56 13.41
N ASP A 90 -2.27 6.26 12.57
CA ASP A 90 -3.72 6.02 12.40
C ASP A 90 -4.04 4.59 11.91
N ILE A 91 -3.16 4.02 11.07
CA ILE A 91 -3.35 2.71 10.45
C ILE A 91 -2.81 1.58 11.32
N LEU A 92 -1.60 1.73 11.86
CA LEU A 92 -0.85 0.68 12.56
C LEU A 92 -0.91 0.82 14.09
N GLY A 93 -1.48 1.94 14.58
CA GLY A 93 -1.52 2.24 16.00
C GLY A 93 -0.12 2.37 16.59
N GLY A 94 0.06 1.88 17.83
CA GLY A 94 1.33 1.95 18.54
C GLY A 94 2.51 1.24 17.86
N GLN A 95 2.25 0.41 16.86
CA GLN A 95 3.32 -0.24 16.08
C GLN A 95 4.03 0.73 15.13
N ALA A 96 3.40 1.83 14.76
CA ALA A 96 4.01 2.84 13.92
C ALA A 96 5.27 3.46 14.56
N SER A 97 5.29 3.60 15.90
CA SER A 97 6.45 4.11 16.64
C SER A 97 7.67 3.17 16.64
N GLN A 98 7.47 1.93 16.23
CA GLN A 98 8.50 0.89 16.15
C GLN A 98 9.02 0.69 14.71
N LEU A 99 8.54 1.52 13.78
CA LEU A 99 9.08 1.56 12.44
C LEU A 99 10.26 2.51 12.37
N ILE A 100 11.28 2.10 11.64
CA ILE A 100 12.47 2.90 11.36
C ILE A 100 12.39 3.46 9.93
N GLU A 101 12.82 4.69 9.75
CA GLU A 101 12.86 5.32 8.44
C GLU A 101 13.90 4.65 7.56
N LEU A 102 13.53 4.39 6.30
CA LEU A 102 14.42 3.79 5.33
C LEU A 102 15.50 4.78 4.90
N ASN A 103 16.73 4.51 5.27
CA ASN A 103 17.91 5.25 4.84
C ASN A 103 18.47 4.61 3.57
N SER A 104 18.39 5.31 2.46
CA SER A 104 19.05 4.88 1.23
C SER A 104 20.48 5.42 1.23
N PRO A 105 21.52 4.59 1.02
CA PRO A 105 22.86 5.10 0.82
C PRO A 105 22.81 6.14 -0.31
N SER A 106 23.48 7.27 -0.13
CA SER A 106 23.46 8.40 -1.06
C SER A 106 23.63 7.89 -2.48
N GLN A 107 22.59 8.05 -3.27
CA GLN A 107 22.61 7.64 -4.67
C GLN A 107 23.57 8.56 -5.40
N ASP A 108 24.38 7.95 -6.21
CA ASP A 108 25.21 8.68 -7.16
C ASP A 108 24.29 9.56 -8.01
N SER A 109 24.24 10.85 -7.67
CA SER A 109 23.36 11.87 -8.27
C SER A 109 23.72 12.17 -9.74
N SER A 110 24.64 11.39 -10.31
CA SER A 110 25.11 11.53 -11.69
C SER A 110 24.15 10.97 -12.73
N VAL A 111 23.04 10.31 -12.33
CA VAL A 111 22.06 9.78 -13.29
C VAL A 111 20.77 10.61 -13.27
N PRO A 112 20.45 11.30 -14.38
CA PRO A 112 19.20 12.03 -14.51
C PRO A 112 18.01 11.07 -14.47
N GLY A 113 16.99 11.41 -13.66
CA GLY A 113 15.81 10.58 -13.47
C GLY A 113 15.95 9.70 -12.23
N THR A 114 16.29 10.34 -11.13
CA THR A 114 16.61 9.80 -9.82
C THR A 114 15.59 8.78 -9.34
N GLU A 115 15.93 7.50 -9.47
CA GLU A 115 15.30 6.44 -8.72
C GLU A 115 15.67 6.62 -7.25
N SER A 116 14.70 6.84 -6.38
CA SER A 116 14.91 6.94 -4.94
C SER A 116 13.89 6.10 -4.17
N TRP A 117 14.38 5.35 -3.17
CA TRP A 117 13.57 4.66 -2.20
C TRP A 117 13.49 5.47 -0.91
N SER A 118 12.30 5.55 -0.35
CA SER A 118 12.01 6.12 0.96
C SER A 118 10.91 5.31 1.65
N GLY A 119 10.64 5.61 2.92
CA GLY A 119 9.55 4.99 3.65
C GLY A 119 9.98 4.45 5.00
N TRP A 120 9.30 3.44 5.48
CA TRP A 120 9.50 2.88 6.82
C TRP A 120 9.50 1.36 6.77
N ILE A 121 10.31 0.75 7.61
CA ILE A 121 10.40 -0.70 7.79
C ILE A 121 10.41 -1.04 9.28
N SER A 122 9.87 -2.20 9.67
CA SER A 122 9.97 -2.66 11.05
C SER A 122 11.37 -3.17 11.38
N THR A 123 11.73 -3.12 12.65
CA THR A 123 12.90 -3.85 13.15
C THR A 123 12.69 -5.38 13.01
N PRO A 124 13.75 -6.21 13.00
CA PRO A 124 13.63 -7.66 12.78
C PRO A 124 12.83 -8.42 13.84
N ASP A 125 12.68 -7.88 15.04
CA ASP A 125 11.89 -8.41 16.14
C ASP A 125 10.38 -8.24 15.92
N ILE A 126 9.98 -7.24 15.12
CA ILE A 126 8.59 -6.95 14.79
C ILE A 126 8.23 -7.54 13.45
N THR A 127 7.58 -8.68 13.49
CA THR A 127 7.26 -9.44 12.27
C THR A 127 5.82 -9.96 12.27
N ARG A 128 5.36 -10.37 11.10
CA ARG A 128 4.03 -10.95 10.84
C ARG A 128 4.14 -12.37 10.29
N GLY A 129 3.11 -13.16 10.55
CA GLY A 129 2.97 -14.49 9.93
C GLY A 129 2.53 -14.44 8.45
N LYS A 130 2.08 -13.27 7.99
CA LYS A 130 1.69 -13.01 6.59
C LYS A 130 2.35 -11.73 6.11
N GLY A 131 2.55 -11.60 4.81
CA GLY A 131 3.12 -10.41 4.18
C GLY A 131 2.07 -9.39 3.74
N ASP A 132 0.95 -9.27 4.46
CA ASP A 132 -0.16 -8.39 4.14
C ASP A 132 0.01 -6.94 4.67
N GLU A 133 1.00 -6.69 5.54
CA GLU A 133 1.37 -5.35 6.00
C GLU A 133 2.62 -4.81 5.26
N VAL A 134 2.73 -5.13 3.98
CA VAL A 134 3.75 -4.59 3.07
C VAL A 134 3.07 -3.75 2.00
N TYR A 135 3.24 -2.44 2.10
CA TYR A 135 2.67 -1.46 1.18
C TYR A 135 3.77 -0.86 0.32
N VAL A 136 3.55 -0.83 -0.99
CA VAL A 136 4.51 -0.27 -1.95
C VAL A 136 3.80 0.77 -2.82
N LEU A 137 4.43 1.93 -2.92
CA LEU A 137 4.00 3.01 -3.79
C LEU A 137 5.06 3.26 -4.87
N ILE A 138 4.63 3.48 -6.10
CA ILE A 138 5.49 3.93 -7.19
C ILE A 138 4.92 5.24 -7.72
N ASN A 139 5.69 6.31 -7.62
CA ASN A 139 5.25 7.67 -7.95
C ASN A 139 3.89 8.01 -7.29
N ASP A 140 3.79 7.76 -5.98
CA ASP A 140 2.60 7.95 -5.12
C ASP A 140 1.41 7.06 -5.45
N ARG A 141 1.58 6.09 -6.33
CA ARG A 141 0.54 5.15 -6.69
C ARG A 141 0.72 3.83 -5.96
N PRO A 142 -0.29 3.33 -5.22
CA PRO A 142 -0.26 2.01 -4.62
C PRO A 142 -0.17 0.91 -5.67
N VAL A 143 0.78 0.00 -5.48
CA VAL A 143 0.99 -1.15 -6.36
C VAL A 143 0.97 -2.46 -5.57
N ALA A 144 0.83 -3.59 -6.26
CA ALA A 144 0.91 -4.89 -5.62
C ALA A 144 2.32 -5.13 -5.06
N SER A 145 2.40 -5.48 -3.78
CA SER A 145 3.68 -5.67 -3.08
C SER A 145 4.39 -6.99 -3.43
N GLY A 146 3.69 -7.96 -4.03
CA GLY A 146 4.22 -9.29 -4.32
C GLY A 146 5.61 -9.33 -4.94
N PRO A 147 5.88 -8.56 -6.02
CA PRO A 147 7.20 -8.53 -6.67
C PRO A 147 8.34 -8.06 -5.75
N PHE A 148 8.04 -7.30 -4.69
CA PHE A 148 9.02 -6.69 -3.80
C PHE A 148 9.36 -7.56 -2.58
N HIS A 149 8.50 -8.53 -2.22
CA HIS A 149 8.69 -9.34 -1.01
C HIS A 149 10.05 -10.06 -0.96
N GLN A 150 10.53 -10.57 -2.10
CA GLN A 150 11.81 -11.26 -2.13
C GLN A 150 12.99 -10.31 -1.89
N ALA A 151 12.96 -9.12 -2.49
CA ALA A 151 13.99 -8.10 -2.29
C ALA A 151 14.01 -7.60 -0.83
N ILE A 152 12.82 -7.35 -0.26
CA ILE A 152 12.66 -6.99 1.15
C ILE A 152 13.30 -8.06 2.02
N ARG A 153 12.95 -9.33 1.82
CA ARG A 153 13.50 -10.44 2.60
C ARG A 153 15.02 -10.54 2.49
N ARG A 154 15.59 -10.38 1.29
CA ARG A 154 17.05 -10.36 1.09
C ARG A 154 17.72 -9.19 1.81
N GLY A 155 17.10 -8.01 1.85
CA GLY A 155 17.59 -6.86 2.59
C GLY A 155 17.70 -7.12 4.10
N TYR A 156 16.73 -7.85 4.66
CA TYR A 156 16.80 -8.29 6.07
C TYR A 156 17.84 -9.39 6.31
N LYS A 157 18.33 -10.06 5.26
CA LYS A 157 19.30 -11.17 5.35
C LYS A 157 18.81 -12.28 6.31
N THR A 158 19.65 -12.69 7.25
CA THR A 158 19.35 -13.71 8.27
C THR A 158 18.56 -13.18 9.48
N ARG A 159 18.28 -11.87 9.53
CA ARG A 159 17.59 -11.24 10.65
C ARG A 159 16.10 -11.61 10.72
N LEU A 160 15.49 -12.08 9.62
CA LEU A 160 14.10 -12.56 9.59
C LEU A 160 14.05 -14.07 9.74
N MET A 161 13.25 -14.53 10.69
CA MET A 161 12.94 -15.96 10.80
C MET A 161 12.22 -16.47 9.55
N GLN A 162 12.34 -17.76 9.29
CA GLN A 162 11.63 -18.40 8.19
C GLN A 162 10.10 -18.26 8.37
N GLY A 163 9.39 -17.93 7.28
CA GLY A 163 7.93 -17.74 7.32
C GLY A 163 7.46 -16.45 8.00
N ARG A 164 8.39 -15.58 8.44
CA ARG A 164 8.04 -14.27 8.99
C ARG A 164 8.23 -13.16 7.94
N HIS A 165 7.42 -12.11 8.06
CA HIS A 165 7.41 -10.96 7.18
C HIS A 165 7.52 -9.67 8.00
N PRO A 166 8.26 -8.66 7.55
CA PRO A 166 8.29 -7.36 8.21
C PRO A 166 7.03 -6.57 7.89
N ILE A 167 6.80 -5.51 8.67
CA ILE A 167 5.93 -4.41 8.26
C ILE A 167 6.78 -3.47 7.40
N ALA A 168 6.27 -3.04 6.26
CA ALA A 168 6.99 -2.12 5.40
C ALA A 168 6.04 -1.20 4.65
N VAL A 169 6.37 0.08 4.62
CA VAL A 169 5.71 1.09 3.79
C VAL A 169 6.78 1.76 2.96
N LEU A 170 6.82 1.41 1.69
CA LEU A 170 7.91 1.77 0.79
C LEU A 170 7.41 2.64 -0.35
N SER A 171 8.13 3.71 -0.64
CA SER A 171 7.86 4.62 -1.74
C SER A 171 9.04 4.67 -2.68
N LEU A 172 8.80 4.36 -3.95
CA LEU A 172 9.74 4.50 -5.06
C LEU A 172 9.37 5.73 -5.88
N LYS A 173 10.28 6.67 -6.01
CA LYS A 173 10.25 7.72 -7.02
C LYS A 173 11.16 7.32 -8.17
N ILE A 174 10.62 7.30 -9.38
CA ILE A 174 11.34 6.86 -10.58
C ILE A 174 10.77 7.60 -11.80
N ALA A 175 11.59 7.77 -12.84
CA ALA A 175 11.14 8.40 -14.08
C ALA A 175 9.94 7.63 -14.67
N ALA A 176 8.94 8.37 -15.13
CA ALA A 176 7.72 7.76 -15.72
C ALA A 176 8.03 6.86 -16.93
N SER A 177 9.11 7.15 -17.67
CA SER A 177 9.58 6.34 -18.79
C SER A 177 10.11 4.95 -18.40
N GLU A 178 10.42 4.73 -17.12
CA GLU A 178 10.93 3.47 -16.59
C GLU A 178 9.80 2.56 -16.03
N VAL A 179 8.55 3.06 -16.01
CA VAL A 179 7.39 2.35 -15.43
C VAL A 179 6.27 2.25 -16.45
N ASP A 180 5.85 1.03 -16.73
CA ASP A 180 4.59 0.78 -17.45
C ASP A 180 3.50 0.43 -16.42
N VAL A 181 2.49 1.28 -16.34
CA VAL A 181 1.33 1.12 -15.43
C VAL A 181 0.11 0.51 -16.11
N ASN A 182 0.16 0.29 -17.42
CA ASN A 182 -0.96 -0.22 -18.20
C ASN A 182 -0.87 -1.75 -18.40
N VAL A 183 -0.52 -2.47 -17.36
CA VAL A 183 -0.32 -3.94 -17.40
C VAL A 183 -1.61 -4.69 -17.08
N HIS A 184 -2.43 -4.17 -16.16
CA HIS A 184 -3.65 -4.84 -15.68
C HIS A 184 -4.80 -3.84 -15.52
N PRO A 185 -6.09 -4.25 -15.75
CA PRO A 185 -7.25 -3.36 -15.60
C PRO A 185 -7.36 -2.67 -14.23
N THR A 186 -6.96 -3.35 -13.15
CA THR A 186 -6.93 -2.77 -11.78
C THR A 186 -5.80 -1.76 -11.61
N LYS A 187 -4.83 -1.75 -12.53
CA LYS A 187 -3.65 -0.87 -12.50
C LYS A 187 -2.85 -0.92 -11.19
N ARG A 188 -3.00 -1.99 -10.42
CA ARG A 188 -2.17 -2.29 -9.24
C ARG A 188 -0.89 -3.05 -9.60
N GLU A 189 -0.84 -3.63 -10.79
CA GLU A 189 0.35 -4.25 -11.35
C GLU A 189 1.09 -3.26 -12.23
N VAL A 190 2.39 -3.19 -12.06
CA VAL A 190 3.28 -2.35 -12.84
C VAL A 190 4.43 -3.18 -13.38
N ARG A 191 4.94 -2.80 -14.52
CA ARG A 191 6.17 -3.36 -15.08
C ARG A 191 7.27 -2.31 -15.01
N LEU A 192 8.33 -2.63 -14.30
CA LEU A 192 9.54 -1.82 -14.25
C LEU A 192 10.49 -2.27 -15.37
N LYS A 193 11.04 -1.32 -16.12
CA LYS A 193 11.92 -1.58 -17.27
C LYS A 193 13.20 -2.31 -16.86
N HIS A 194 13.77 -1.91 -15.72
CA HIS A 194 14.96 -2.50 -15.14
C HIS A 194 14.69 -3.01 -13.71
N SER A 195 13.70 -3.91 -13.57
CA SER A 195 13.20 -4.38 -12.27
C SER A 195 14.31 -4.95 -11.37
N TRP A 196 15.29 -5.67 -11.92
CA TRP A 196 16.40 -6.24 -11.15
C TRP A 196 17.20 -5.16 -10.43
N ARG A 197 17.51 -4.05 -11.12
CA ARG A 197 18.26 -2.91 -10.56
C ARG A 197 17.47 -2.22 -9.43
N VAL A 198 16.18 -1.98 -9.67
CA VAL A 198 15.29 -1.34 -8.70
C VAL A 198 15.16 -2.19 -7.43
N LEU A 199 15.01 -3.52 -7.59
CA LEU A 199 14.91 -4.45 -6.46
C LEU A 199 16.23 -4.61 -5.71
N GLU A 200 17.37 -4.60 -6.40
CA GLU A 200 18.71 -4.62 -5.78
C GLU A 200 18.95 -3.37 -4.93
N ARG A 201 18.53 -2.20 -5.41
CA ARG A 201 18.65 -0.95 -4.65
C ARG A 201 17.78 -0.95 -3.41
N LEU A 202 16.56 -1.47 -3.49
CA LEU A 202 15.70 -1.67 -2.32
C LEU A 202 16.37 -2.60 -1.30
N GLU A 203 16.90 -3.73 -1.75
CA GLU A 203 17.62 -4.67 -0.89
C GLU A 203 18.78 -4.00 -0.15
N ARG A 204 19.60 -3.21 -0.87
CA ARG A 204 20.73 -2.47 -0.29
C ARG A 204 20.26 -1.40 0.71
N ALA A 205 19.20 -0.65 0.39
CA ALA A 205 18.65 0.36 1.27
C ALA A 205 18.17 -0.25 2.60
N ILE A 206 17.45 -1.37 2.55
CA ILE A 206 17.00 -2.08 3.75
C ILE A 206 18.20 -2.60 4.56
N ALA A 207 19.17 -3.25 3.91
CA ALA A 207 20.36 -3.76 4.59
C ALA A 207 21.14 -2.64 5.29
N PHE A 208 21.35 -1.52 4.61
CA PHE A 208 22.04 -0.35 5.15
C PHE A 208 21.29 0.25 6.35
N THR A 209 19.96 0.41 6.26
CA THR A 209 19.13 0.90 7.36
C THR A 209 19.28 0.04 8.59
N LEU A 210 19.15 -1.28 8.45
CA LEU A 210 19.24 -2.22 9.56
C LEU A 210 20.65 -2.36 10.16
N GLU A 211 21.69 -2.08 9.39
CA GLU A 211 23.07 -2.05 9.88
C GLU A 211 23.34 -0.81 10.73
N ASN A 212 22.78 0.35 10.35
CA ASN A 212 22.98 1.60 11.09
C ASN A 212 22.20 1.64 12.41
N VAL A 213 20.98 1.10 12.44
CA VAL A 213 20.20 0.99 13.70
C VAL A 213 20.88 0.09 14.72
N ALA A 214 21.56 -0.95 14.27
CA ALA A 214 22.29 -1.86 15.17
C ALA A 214 23.58 -1.25 15.77
N THR A 215 24.03 -0.09 15.28
CA THR A 215 25.26 0.58 15.68
C THR A 215 25.05 1.83 16.54
N GLU A 216 23.80 2.28 16.72
CA GLU A 216 23.52 3.34 17.70
C GLU A 216 23.51 2.75 19.11
N PRO A 217 24.48 3.13 19.97
CA PRO A 217 24.46 2.72 21.38
C PRO A 217 23.30 3.45 22.11
N GLU A 218 22.59 2.72 22.98
CA GLU A 218 21.62 3.29 23.91
C GLU A 218 22.24 4.40 24.80
#